data_072cd7f09bfbaaf0d47d7cc0553cdd5d
#
_entry.id   072cd7f09bfbaaf0d47d7cc0553cdd5d
#
_cell.length_a   1.000
_cell.length_b   1.000
_cell.length_c   1.000
_cell.angle_alpha   90.00
_cell.angle_beta   90.00
_cell.angle_gamma   90.00
#
_symmetry.space_group_name_H-M   'P 1'
#
loop_
_entity.id
_entity.type
_entity.pdbx_description
1 polymer ?
#
loop_
_entity_poly.entity_id
_entity_poly.type
_entity_poly.pdbx_seq_one_letter_code
_entity_poly.pdbx_strand_id
1 'polypeptide(L)'
;KVVTEVTTDKDGKAKVSDLSVGKYKLVEKAGLPGYKKLTEPVSFEITKGMTKVLSLKVENELLDKGSVEITKVDKESGAKLAGVTFEVQDEKDKVVTKVTTDKDGKATISDLSVGKYKLVEVESLPGYK
;
A
#
# COMPACT_ATOMS: atom_id res chain seq x y z
N LYS A 1 14.37 4.60 -22.64
CA LYS A 1 14.37 6.08 -22.67
C LYS A 1 12.96 6.62 -22.51
N VAL A 2 12.79 7.56 -21.61
CA VAL A 2 11.50 8.21 -21.39
C VAL A 2 11.26 9.21 -22.52
N VAL A 3 10.14 9.02 -23.23
CA VAL A 3 9.75 9.93 -24.31
C VAL A 3 8.93 11.09 -23.75
N THR A 4 7.98 10.77 -22.88
CA THR A 4 7.12 11.78 -22.25
C THR A 4 6.46 11.18 -21.01
N GLU A 5 5.84 12.05 -20.20
CA GLU A 5 5.06 11.63 -19.04
C GLU A 5 3.67 12.23 -19.14
N VAL A 6 2.67 11.47 -18.69
CA VAL A 6 1.29 11.95 -18.64
C VAL A 6 0.65 11.57 -17.31
N THR A 7 -0.32 12.37 -16.92
CA THR A 7 -1.06 12.12 -15.67
C THR A 7 -2.55 12.10 -16.00
N THR A 8 -3.27 11.14 -15.44
CA THR A 8 -4.71 11.03 -15.70
C THR A 8 -5.46 12.20 -15.05
N ASP A 9 -6.53 12.63 -15.71
CA ASP A 9 -7.38 13.71 -15.22
C ASP A 9 -8.49 13.16 -14.30
N LYS A 10 -9.46 14.00 -13.97
CA LYS A 10 -10.56 13.62 -13.07
C LYS A 10 -11.42 12.47 -13.63
N ASP A 11 -11.41 12.30 -14.94
CA ASP A 11 -12.16 11.23 -15.60
C ASP A 11 -11.29 9.98 -15.82
N GLY A 12 -10.08 9.97 -15.26
CA GLY A 12 -9.15 8.86 -15.41
C GLY A 12 -8.48 8.79 -16.75
N LYS A 13 -8.49 9.88 -17.52
CA LYS A 13 -7.97 9.90 -18.89
C LYS A 13 -6.69 10.71 -19.01
N ALA A 14 -5.80 10.22 -19.85
CA ALA A 14 -4.59 10.93 -20.25
C ALA A 14 -4.39 10.70 -21.74
N LYS A 15 -3.88 11.70 -22.43
CA LYS A 15 -3.69 11.63 -23.87
C LYS A 15 -2.27 12.01 -24.22
N VAL A 16 -1.67 11.23 -25.13
CA VAL A 16 -0.36 11.52 -25.68
C VAL A 16 -0.51 11.69 -27.16
N SER A 17 0.04 12.77 -27.70
CA SER A 17 -0.06 13.10 -29.12
C SER A 17 1.30 13.13 -29.77
N ASP A 18 1.31 13.02 -31.10
CA ASP A 18 2.51 13.22 -31.92
C ASP A 18 3.64 12.24 -31.64
N LEU A 19 3.29 11.01 -31.31
CA LEU A 19 4.30 9.97 -31.21
C LEU A 19 4.71 9.48 -32.58
N SER A 20 6.01 9.37 -32.81
CA SER A 20 6.56 8.81 -34.05
C SER A 20 6.19 7.32 -34.15
N VAL A 21 6.19 6.83 -35.38
CA VAL A 21 5.99 5.41 -35.65
C VAL A 21 7.01 4.60 -34.84
N GLY A 22 6.55 3.55 -34.17
CA GLY A 22 7.41 2.68 -33.37
C GLY A 22 6.67 1.97 -32.26
N LYS A 23 7.44 1.23 -31.50
CA LYS A 23 6.92 0.48 -30.35
C LYS A 23 7.24 1.23 -29.06
N TYR A 24 6.25 1.27 -28.19
CA TYR A 24 6.32 2.02 -26.92
C TYR A 24 5.79 1.17 -25.78
N LYS A 25 6.03 1.62 -24.58
CA LYS A 25 5.44 1.02 -23.40
C LYS A 25 5.08 2.09 -22.38
N LEU A 26 4.00 1.83 -21.66
CA LEU A 26 3.57 2.65 -20.54
C LEU A 26 4.09 2.04 -19.25
N VAL A 27 4.72 2.85 -18.44
CA VAL A 27 5.22 2.44 -17.14
C VAL A 27 4.54 3.32 -16.10
N GLU A 28 3.88 2.71 -15.13
CA GLU A 28 3.27 3.47 -14.05
C GLU A 28 4.37 3.93 -13.11
N LYS A 29 4.55 5.23 -13.00
CA LYS A 29 5.61 5.82 -12.21
C LYS A 29 5.16 6.07 -10.77
N ALA A 30 3.97 6.61 -10.61
CA ALA A 30 3.38 6.90 -9.31
C ALA A 30 1.93 6.45 -9.32
N GLY A 31 1.56 5.59 -8.38
CA GLY A 31 0.21 5.11 -8.27
C GLY A 31 -0.61 5.93 -7.28
N LEU A 32 -1.89 5.63 -7.19
CA LEU A 32 -2.76 6.27 -6.21
C LEU A 32 -2.65 5.56 -4.87
N PRO A 33 -2.79 6.29 -3.76
CA PRO A 33 -2.87 5.66 -2.45
C PRO A 33 -4.02 4.65 -2.41
N GLY A 34 -3.78 3.50 -1.81
CA GLY A 34 -4.78 2.45 -1.67
C GLY A 34 -4.85 1.47 -2.84
N TYR A 35 -4.06 1.69 -3.89
CA TYR A 35 -4.03 0.81 -5.06
C TYR A 35 -2.66 0.20 -5.25
N LYS A 36 -2.63 -0.99 -5.84
CA LYS A 36 -1.37 -1.63 -6.20
C LYS A 36 -0.83 -0.94 -7.45
N LYS A 37 0.45 -0.61 -7.43
CA LYS A 37 1.13 -0.07 -8.60
C LYS A 37 1.36 -1.18 -9.61
N LEU A 38 1.24 -0.86 -10.91
CA LEU A 38 1.54 -1.83 -11.95
C LEU A 38 3.00 -2.24 -11.89
N THR A 39 3.26 -3.55 -11.96
CA THR A 39 4.62 -4.08 -11.93
C THR A 39 5.14 -4.32 -13.34
N GLU A 40 4.25 -4.46 -14.31
CA GLU A 40 4.63 -4.71 -15.70
C GLU A 40 4.17 -3.58 -16.60
N PRO A 41 4.99 -3.21 -17.61
CA PRO A 41 4.59 -2.17 -18.54
C PRO A 41 3.50 -2.65 -19.48
N VAL A 42 2.73 -1.70 -20.00
CA VAL A 42 1.72 -1.95 -21.04
C VAL A 42 2.34 -1.53 -22.38
N SER A 43 2.47 -2.48 -23.29
CA SER A 43 3.09 -2.24 -24.59
C SER A 43 2.07 -1.84 -25.64
N PHE A 44 2.45 -0.93 -26.52
CA PHE A 44 1.61 -0.54 -27.66
C PHE A 44 2.49 -0.12 -28.81
N GLU A 45 1.89 -0.01 -29.99
CA GLU A 45 2.61 0.34 -31.21
C GLU A 45 1.89 1.43 -31.98
N ILE A 46 2.65 2.40 -32.48
CA ILE A 46 2.16 3.43 -33.40
C ILE A 46 2.59 3.02 -34.78
N THR A 47 1.64 2.89 -35.66
CA THR A 47 1.90 2.45 -37.05
C THR A 47 1.72 3.57 -38.02
N LYS A 48 2.37 3.43 -39.16
CA LYS A 48 2.32 4.40 -40.25
C LYS A 48 0.90 4.52 -40.82
N GLY A 49 0.42 5.74 -40.96
CA GLY A 49 -0.91 5.96 -41.54
C GLY A 49 -2.09 5.82 -40.56
N MET A 50 -1.82 5.76 -39.27
CA MET A 50 -2.90 5.73 -38.30
C MET A 50 -3.77 6.97 -38.35
N THR A 51 -5.08 6.77 -38.43
CA THR A 51 -6.05 7.87 -38.42
C THR A 51 -6.89 7.93 -37.16
N LYS A 52 -6.89 6.86 -36.36
CA LYS A 52 -7.67 6.79 -35.15
C LYS A 52 -6.80 6.83 -33.92
N VAL A 53 -7.34 7.40 -32.83
CA VAL A 53 -6.68 7.40 -31.53
C VAL A 53 -6.70 5.97 -30.99
N LEU A 54 -5.52 5.46 -30.62
CA LEU A 54 -5.43 4.16 -29.98
C LEU A 54 -5.86 4.31 -28.53
N SER A 55 -6.86 3.52 -28.12
CA SER A 55 -7.35 3.56 -26.73
C SER A 55 -6.81 2.38 -25.94
N LEU A 56 -6.22 2.68 -24.79
CA LEU A 56 -5.71 1.67 -23.88
C LEU A 56 -6.42 1.82 -22.56
N LYS A 57 -6.90 0.68 -22.03
CA LYS A 57 -7.51 0.64 -20.70
C LYS A 57 -6.50 0.04 -19.73
N VAL A 58 -6.13 0.81 -18.72
CA VAL A 58 -5.15 0.38 -17.72
C VAL A 58 -5.84 0.28 -16.37
N GLU A 59 -5.74 -0.88 -15.74
CA GLU A 59 -6.47 -1.15 -14.51
C GLU A 59 -5.51 -1.34 -13.35
N ASN A 60 -5.88 -0.79 -12.19
CA ASN A 60 -5.17 -1.03 -10.94
C ASN A 60 -6.10 -1.75 -9.98
N GLU A 61 -5.53 -2.58 -9.13
CA GLU A 61 -6.28 -3.27 -8.11
C GLU A 61 -6.14 -2.55 -6.78
N LEU A 62 -7.21 -2.57 -5.98
CA LEU A 62 -7.15 -2.07 -4.61
C LEU A 62 -6.18 -2.93 -3.81
N LEU A 63 -5.48 -2.29 -2.88
CA LEU A 63 -4.64 -3.02 -1.95
C LEU A 63 -5.51 -3.91 -1.07
N ASP A 64 -5.07 -5.14 -0.87
CA ASP A 64 -5.77 -6.11 -0.03
C ASP A 64 -5.02 -6.40 1.26
N LYS A 65 -3.99 -5.62 1.57
CA LYS A 65 -3.21 -5.75 2.79
C LYS A 65 -2.84 -4.37 3.32
N GLY A 66 -2.72 -4.29 4.63
CA GLY A 66 -2.37 -3.04 5.28
C GLY A 66 -1.42 -3.26 6.45
N SER A 67 -1.02 -2.15 7.07
CA SER A 67 -0.10 -2.16 8.21
C SER A 67 -0.65 -1.31 9.33
N VAL A 68 -0.27 -1.66 10.56
CA VAL A 68 -0.70 -0.94 11.77
C VAL A 68 0.51 -0.69 12.65
N GLU A 69 0.64 0.53 13.17
CA GLU A 69 1.65 0.86 14.15
C GLU A 69 0.98 1.05 15.51
N ILE A 70 1.51 0.40 16.53
CA ILE A 70 1.01 0.50 17.90
C ILE A 70 2.02 1.31 18.69
N THR A 71 1.52 2.25 19.52
CA THR A 71 2.35 2.95 20.47
C THR A 71 1.81 2.66 21.87
N LYS A 72 2.63 2.08 22.72
CA LYS A 72 2.24 1.75 24.08
C LYS A 72 2.81 2.78 25.04
N VAL A 73 1.94 3.37 25.86
CA VAL A 73 2.35 4.42 26.79
C VAL A 73 1.77 4.18 28.16
N ASP A 74 2.41 4.77 29.17
CA ASP A 74 1.87 4.84 30.52
C ASP A 74 0.65 5.76 30.51
N LYS A 75 -0.42 5.31 31.14
CA LYS A 75 -1.71 6.01 31.11
C LYS A 75 -1.62 7.43 31.69
N GLU A 76 -0.84 7.61 32.72
CA GLU A 76 -0.75 8.91 33.42
C GLU A 76 0.40 9.78 32.96
N SER A 77 1.60 9.21 32.84
CA SER A 77 2.80 9.98 32.52
C SER A 77 3.05 10.15 31.02
N GLY A 78 2.47 9.26 30.22
CA GLY A 78 2.71 9.24 28.78
C GLY A 78 4.06 8.63 28.39
N ALA A 79 4.78 8.06 29.35
CA ALA A 79 6.08 7.45 29.07
C ALA A 79 5.93 6.26 28.11
N LYS A 80 6.88 6.09 27.22
CA LYS A 80 6.89 4.98 26.26
C LYS A 80 7.24 3.68 26.97
N LEU A 81 6.48 2.62 26.69
CA LEU A 81 6.66 1.33 27.37
C LEU A 81 7.17 0.28 26.39
N ALA A 82 8.39 -0.21 26.64
CA ALA A 82 9.02 -1.24 25.83
C ALA A 82 8.74 -2.63 26.43
N GLY A 83 8.81 -3.65 25.60
CA GLY A 83 8.73 -5.03 26.08
C GLY A 83 7.32 -5.55 26.31
N VAL A 84 6.31 -4.83 25.90
CA VAL A 84 4.91 -5.26 26.04
C VAL A 84 4.52 -6.08 24.81
N THR A 85 3.99 -7.28 25.03
CA THR A 85 3.66 -8.19 23.93
C THR A 85 2.15 -8.20 23.69
N PHE A 86 1.78 -8.09 22.42
CA PHE A 86 0.40 -8.15 21.98
C PHE A 86 0.22 -9.29 20.98
N GLU A 87 -0.94 -9.93 21.06
CA GLU A 87 -1.42 -10.82 20.01
C GLU A 87 -2.36 -10.05 19.11
N VAL A 88 -2.20 -10.23 17.80
CA VAL A 88 -3.17 -9.75 16.83
C VAL A 88 -4.08 -10.93 16.53
N GLN A 89 -5.37 -10.78 16.82
CA GLN A 89 -6.36 -11.84 16.62
C GLN A 89 -7.39 -11.40 15.60
N ASP A 90 -7.87 -12.36 14.81
CA ASP A 90 -8.91 -12.09 13.82
C ASP A 90 -10.31 -12.16 14.47
N GLU A 91 -11.37 -12.06 13.64
CA GLU A 91 -12.74 -12.07 14.14
C GLU A 91 -13.12 -13.37 14.85
N LYS A 92 -12.41 -14.44 14.59
CA LYS A 92 -12.67 -15.75 15.17
C LYS A 92 -11.77 -16.03 16.38
N ASP A 93 -11.11 -14.98 16.89
CA ASP A 93 -10.19 -15.07 18.03
C ASP A 93 -8.95 -15.91 17.76
N LYS A 94 -8.62 -16.10 16.48
CA LYS A 94 -7.44 -16.83 16.09
C LYS A 94 -6.24 -15.87 16.06
N VAL A 95 -5.11 -16.31 16.63
CA VAL A 95 -3.90 -15.51 16.64
C VAL A 95 -3.28 -15.50 15.25
N VAL A 96 -3.16 -14.29 14.67
CA VAL A 96 -2.54 -14.09 13.38
C VAL A 96 -1.04 -13.89 13.54
N THR A 97 -0.65 -13.06 14.51
CA THR A 97 0.76 -12.77 14.78
C THR A 97 0.90 -12.17 16.18
N LYS A 98 2.13 -12.08 16.65
CA LYS A 98 2.47 -11.42 17.91
C LYS A 98 3.52 -10.37 17.65
N VAL A 99 3.45 -9.28 18.42
CA VAL A 99 4.45 -8.21 18.34
C VAL A 99 4.79 -7.74 19.75
N THR A 100 6.00 -7.23 19.91
CA THR A 100 6.48 -6.72 21.20
C THR A 100 6.99 -5.29 20.96
N THR A 101 6.61 -4.38 21.85
CA THR A 101 7.03 -2.98 21.70
C THR A 101 8.53 -2.83 21.90
N ASP A 102 9.12 -1.92 21.13
CA ASP A 102 10.55 -1.61 21.19
C ASP A 102 10.85 -0.55 22.25
N LYS A 103 12.06 -0.05 22.25
CA LYS A 103 12.51 0.96 23.24
C LYS A 103 11.70 2.25 23.19
N ASP A 104 11.06 2.52 22.05
CA ASP A 104 10.23 3.71 21.88
C ASP A 104 8.75 3.42 22.12
N GLY A 105 8.43 2.23 22.64
CA GLY A 105 7.06 1.82 22.89
C GLY A 105 6.29 1.46 21.64
N LYS A 106 6.97 1.20 20.55
CA LYS A 106 6.32 0.98 19.25
C LYS A 106 6.45 -0.45 18.76
N ALA A 107 5.40 -0.92 18.10
CA ALA A 107 5.39 -2.19 17.40
C ALA A 107 4.62 -2.00 16.10
N THR A 108 5.13 -2.60 15.02
CA THR A 108 4.51 -2.48 13.71
C THR A 108 4.12 -3.85 13.20
N ILE A 109 2.90 -3.96 12.69
CA ILE A 109 2.39 -5.17 12.06
C ILE A 109 2.19 -4.85 10.59
N SER A 110 2.80 -5.64 9.71
CA SER A 110 2.70 -5.42 8.27
C SER A 110 1.94 -6.55 7.60
N ASP A 111 1.44 -6.26 6.41
CA ASP A 111 0.84 -7.28 5.53
C ASP A 111 -0.37 -7.99 6.12
N LEU A 112 -1.20 -7.26 6.86
CA LEU A 112 -2.48 -7.79 7.32
C LEU A 112 -3.48 -7.77 6.19
N SER A 113 -4.14 -8.90 5.96
CA SER A 113 -5.20 -8.99 4.95
C SER A 113 -6.39 -8.15 5.36
N VAL A 114 -7.21 -7.76 4.38
CA VAL A 114 -8.45 -7.01 4.64
C VAL A 114 -9.29 -7.78 5.66
N GLY A 115 -9.81 -7.07 6.66
CA GLY A 115 -10.63 -7.68 7.70
C GLY A 115 -10.59 -6.90 8.99
N LYS A 116 -11.26 -7.44 9.99
CA LYS A 116 -11.31 -6.86 11.32
C LYS A 116 -10.42 -7.65 12.28
N TYR A 117 -9.70 -6.91 13.12
CA TYR A 117 -8.73 -7.50 14.02
C TYR A 117 -8.86 -6.86 15.40
N LYS A 118 -8.28 -7.51 16.38
CA LYS A 118 -8.18 -6.95 17.71
C LYS A 118 -6.80 -7.22 18.29
N LEU A 119 -6.37 -6.32 19.15
CA LEU A 119 -5.11 -6.45 19.88
C LEU A 119 -5.41 -6.94 21.28
N VAL A 120 -4.68 -7.96 21.71
CA VAL A 120 -4.82 -8.49 23.07
C VAL A 120 -3.43 -8.45 23.72
N GLU A 121 -3.33 -7.73 24.83
CA GLU A 121 -2.07 -7.66 25.57
C GLU A 121 -1.88 -8.97 26.32
N VAL A 122 -0.81 -9.71 26.04
CA VAL A 122 -0.56 -11.01 26.65
C VAL A 122 0.57 -11.00 27.65
N GLU A 123 1.49 -10.05 27.54
CA GLU A 123 2.54 -9.85 28.54
C GLU A 123 2.70 -8.37 28.79
N SER A 124 2.54 -7.98 30.03
CA SER A 124 2.71 -6.59 30.42
C SER A 124 3.97 -6.43 31.25
N LEU A 125 4.33 -5.18 31.49
CA LEU A 125 5.48 -4.86 32.32
C LEU A 125 5.14 -5.01 33.79
N PRO A 126 6.15 -5.36 34.63
CA PRO A 126 5.94 -5.38 36.08
C PRO A 126 5.41 -4.02 36.56
N GLY A 127 4.42 -4.06 37.43
CA GLY A 127 3.83 -2.86 37.99
C GLY A 127 2.66 -2.29 37.21
N TYR A 128 2.29 -2.90 36.08
CA TYR A 128 1.16 -2.44 35.25
C TYR A 128 0.04 -3.47 35.21
N LYS A 129 -1.17 -2.94 35.05
CA LYS A 129 -2.36 -3.80 34.88
C LYS A 129 -2.51 -4.19 33.42
#